data_57884399988b2d0e27ccebc6c6787319
#
_entry.id   57884399988b2d0e27ccebc6c6787319
#
_cell.length_a   1.000
_cell.length_b   1.000
_cell.length_c   1.000
_cell.angle_alpha   90.00
_cell.angle_beta   90.00
_cell.angle_gamma   90.00
#
_symmetry.space_group_name_H-M   'P 1'
#
loop_
_entity.id
_entity.type
_entity.pdbx_description
1 polymer ?
#
loop_
_entity_poly.entity_id
_entity_poly.type
_entity_poly.pdbx_seq_one_letter_code
_entity_poly.pdbx_strand_id
1 'polypeptide(L)'
;MSAYRFCRTDDIPLLVDAWNRCGLPHFPGASPLTVAGFKQEIRELNLWCSSCMVAFDAKEPVGVLIGCKRPPHTLVLRIAVHPDHLCKGHGRHMLTSLSAKLAILGPPHLVAEIPAGNAPARALFNVCGWREERTYVDFIAESLVPSPAPPGLVVPVTVDDLVDIALPAADAPRSWNRTRATLLNRKERLSGLAIAAGESLDASVLYTREDEDRIAIWNLSMTPGTGGEAALGMLLRALAHRERGRCVISGIHDDEVPAEVLRGLGLSLVGKSVGVASEAQSRA
;
A
#
# COMPACT_ATOMS: atom_id res chain seq x y z
N MET A 1 32.97 -9.46 7.35
CA MET A 1 31.97 -10.50 7.73
C MET A 1 30.65 -9.80 7.94
N SER A 2 29.64 -10.14 7.16
CA SER A 2 28.33 -9.47 7.25
C SER A 2 27.59 -9.91 8.51
N ALA A 3 27.02 -8.94 9.25
CA ALA A 3 26.19 -9.17 10.42
C ALA A 3 24.73 -8.82 10.10
N TYR A 4 23.78 -9.51 10.73
CA TYR A 4 22.35 -9.27 10.55
C TYR A 4 21.70 -9.13 11.91
N ARG A 5 20.86 -8.13 12.08
CA ARG A 5 20.20 -7.85 13.34
C ARG A 5 18.74 -7.49 13.15
N PHE A 6 17.85 -8.15 13.89
CA PHE A 6 16.49 -7.69 14.07
C PHE A 6 16.46 -6.40 14.90
N CYS A 7 15.57 -5.50 14.54
CA CYS A 7 15.49 -4.19 15.18
C CYS A 7 14.60 -4.20 16.42
N ARG A 8 14.78 -3.17 17.24
CA ARG A 8 13.98 -2.85 18.43
C ARG A 8 13.28 -1.52 18.22
N THR A 9 12.46 -1.12 19.16
CA THR A 9 11.67 0.12 19.07
C THR A 9 12.55 1.38 19.05
N ASP A 10 13.72 1.34 19.68
CA ASP A 10 14.70 2.43 19.71
C ASP A 10 15.57 2.50 18.44
N ASP A 11 15.49 1.51 17.55
CA ASP A 11 16.23 1.48 16.29
C ASP A 11 15.55 2.26 15.12
N ILE A 12 14.52 3.05 15.40
CA ILE A 12 13.85 3.84 14.36
C ILE A 12 14.82 4.71 13.55
N PRO A 13 15.75 5.47 14.16
CA PRO A 13 16.73 6.25 13.40
C PRO A 13 17.62 5.38 12.50
N LEU A 14 18.03 4.20 12.99
CA LEU A 14 18.80 3.23 12.21
C LEU A 14 18.03 2.69 11.00
N LEU A 15 16.74 2.38 11.17
CA LEU A 15 15.89 1.90 10.07
C LEU A 15 15.71 2.97 8.99
N VAL A 16 15.55 4.23 9.38
CA VAL A 16 15.46 5.36 8.46
C VAL A 16 16.78 5.55 7.70
N ASP A 17 17.92 5.54 8.40
CA ASP A 17 19.24 5.64 7.79
C ASP A 17 19.51 4.48 6.83
N ALA A 18 19.28 3.25 7.26
CA ALA A 18 19.45 2.05 6.45
C ALA A 18 18.56 2.07 5.18
N TRP A 19 17.31 2.56 5.27
CA TRP A 19 16.46 2.72 4.10
C TRP A 19 17.01 3.78 3.15
N ASN A 20 17.36 4.94 3.65
CA ASN A 20 17.88 6.02 2.81
C ASN A 20 19.19 5.63 2.12
N ARG A 21 20.02 4.84 2.80
CA ARG A 21 21.29 4.35 2.25
C ARG A 21 21.11 3.21 1.26
N CYS A 22 20.26 2.23 1.57
CA CYS A 22 20.16 0.99 0.79
C CYS A 22 19.00 1.00 -0.20
N GLY A 23 17.89 1.65 0.13
CA GLY A 23 16.67 1.64 -0.66
C GLY A 23 16.55 2.84 -1.59
N LEU A 24 16.76 4.05 -1.07
CA LEU A 24 16.58 5.29 -1.83
C LEU A 24 17.36 5.33 -3.16
N PRO A 25 18.58 4.80 -3.28
CA PRO A 25 19.31 4.76 -4.56
C PRO A 25 18.61 4.01 -5.69
N HIS A 26 17.66 3.12 -5.38
CA HIS A 26 16.86 2.39 -6.36
C HIS A 26 15.65 3.19 -6.87
N PHE A 27 15.37 4.36 -6.31
CA PHE A 27 14.20 5.21 -6.62
C PHE A 27 14.66 6.65 -6.94
N PRO A 28 15.24 6.90 -8.13
CA PRO A 28 15.67 8.24 -8.52
C PRO A 28 14.51 9.25 -8.42
N GLY A 29 14.74 10.38 -7.75
CA GLY A 29 13.73 11.42 -7.53
C GLY A 29 12.83 11.22 -6.31
N ALA A 30 12.94 10.10 -5.59
CA ALA A 30 12.22 9.95 -4.33
C ALA A 30 12.87 10.78 -3.22
N SER A 31 12.03 11.34 -2.35
CA SER A 31 12.51 12.08 -1.16
C SER A 31 13.02 11.13 -0.08
N PRO A 32 14.06 11.52 0.66
CA PRO A 32 14.54 10.74 1.80
C PRO A 32 13.44 10.52 2.85
N LEU A 33 13.40 9.32 3.39
CA LEU A 33 12.54 9.00 4.52
C LEU A 33 13.02 9.78 5.75
N THR A 34 12.08 10.39 6.48
CA THR A 34 12.37 11.09 7.74
C THR A 34 11.92 10.25 8.93
N VAL A 35 12.51 10.48 10.10
CA VAL A 35 12.07 9.83 11.35
C VAL A 35 10.60 10.13 11.65
N ALA A 36 10.15 11.36 11.38
CA ALA A 36 8.75 11.74 11.58
C ALA A 36 7.82 10.99 10.63
N GLY A 37 8.16 10.93 9.33
CA GLY A 37 7.41 10.16 8.32
C GLY A 37 7.36 8.66 8.67
N PHE A 38 8.50 8.09 9.09
CA PHE A 38 8.54 6.68 9.49
C PHE A 38 7.69 6.38 10.73
N LYS A 39 7.68 7.28 11.73
CA LYS A 39 6.78 7.16 12.90
C LYS A 39 5.31 7.24 12.51
N GLN A 40 4.97 8.00 11.48
CA GLN A 40 3.63 8.04 10.94
C GLN A 40 3.28 6.71 10.24
N GLU A 41 4.17 6.16 9.41
CA GLU A 41 3.98 4.83 8.80
C GLU A 41 3.82 3.72 9.84
N ILE A 42 4.53 3.78 10.96
CA ILE A 42 4.36 2.83 12.08
C ILE A 42 2.90 2.79 12.52
N ARG A 43 2.27 3.94 12.72
CA ARG A 43 0.87 4.03 13.15
C ARG A 43 -0.11 3.61 12.07
N GLU A 44 0.09 4.10 10.85
CA GLU A 44 -0.85 3.88 9.75
C GLU A 44 -0.81 2.46 9.20
N LEU A 45 0.38 1.88 9.05
CA LEU A 45 0.58 0.59 8.40
C LEU A 45 0.78 -0.57 9.39
N ASN A 46 0.74 -0.31 10.70
CA ASN A 46 1.08 -1.28 11.74
C ASN A 46 2.50 -1.86 11.54
N LEU A 47 3.45 -0.97 11.25
CA LEU A 47 4.84 -1.35 11.14
C LEU A 47 5.35 -1.82 12.51
N TRP A 48 6.14 -2.88 12.51
CA TRP A 48 6.58 -3.54 13.73
C TRP A 48 8.10 -3.70 13.74
N CYS A 49 8.80 -2.91 14.54
CA CYS A 49 10.26 -2.88 14.55
C CYS A 49 10.90 -4.27 14.73
N SER A 50 10.31 -5.14 15.55
CA SER A 50 10.79 -6.52 15.71
C SER A 50 10.61 -7.40 14.47
N SER A 51 9.88 -6.96 13.44
CA SER A 51 9.82 -7.58 12.10
C SER A 51 10.69 -6.87 11.08
N CYS A 52 11.50 -5.90 11.51
CA CYS A 52 12.48 -5.23 10.70
C CYS A 52 13.87 -5.79 10.97
N MET A 53 14.72 -5.77 9.94
CA MET A 53 16.10 -6.26 10.02
C MET A 53 17.03 -5.33 9.26
N VAL A 54 18.25 -5.16 9.78
CA VAL A 54 19.34 -4.48 9.09
C VAL A 54 20.49 -5.45 8.91
N ALA A 55 21.05 -5.49 7.69
CA ALA A 55 22.29 -6.17 7.35
C ALA A 55 23.42 -5.15 7.38
N PHE A 56 24.56 -5.54 7.95
CA PHE A 56 25.75 -4.71 8.08
C PHE A 56 26.95 -5.36 7.38
N ASP A 57 27.78 -4.53 6.79
CA ASP A 57 29.19 -4.88 6.50
C ASP A 57 30.08 -3.99 7.37
N ALA A 58 30.88 -4.62 8.23
CA ALA A 58 31.51 -3.93 9.36
C ALA A 58 30.46 -3.20 10.23
N LYS A 59 30.40 -1.86 10.16
CA LYS A 59 29.43 -1.05 10.92
C LYS A 59 28.41 -0.36 10.03
N GLU A 60 28.52 -0.51 8.71
CA GLU A 60 27.72 0.21 7.74
C GLU A 60 26.48 -0.61 7.32
N PRO A 61 25.29 -0.05 7.31
CA PRO A 61 24.10 -0.69 6.76
C PRO A 61 24.28 -0.98 5.26
N VAL A 62 24.12 -2.24 4.87
CA VAL A 62 24.19 -2.70 3.47
C VAL A 62 22.92 -3.36 2.99
N GLY A 63 21.95 -3.52 3.87
CA GLY A 63 20.62 -4.01 3.53
C GLY A 63 19.62 -3.75 4.65
N VAL A 64 18.35 -3.63 4.27
CA VAL A 64 17.25 -3.37 5.20
C VAL A 64 16.00 -4.12 4.77
N LEU A 65 15.27 -4.65 5.73
CA LEU A 65 13.93 -5.21 5.59
C LEU A 65 13.01 -4.53 6.60
N ILE A 66 11.87 -4.03 6.14
CA ILE A 66 10.86 -3.35 6.97
C ILE A 66 9.56 -4.15 6.89
N GLY A 67 9.06 -4.58 8.04
CA GLY A 67 7.88 -5.42 8.16
C GLY A 67 6.74 -4.79 8.94
N CYS A 68 5.51 -5.09 8.52
CA CYS A 68 4.26 -4.72 9.18
C CYS A 68 3.53 -5.96 9.67
N LYS A 69 2.78 -5.88 10.77
CA LYS A 69 2.01 -7.00 11.30
C LYS A 69 0.55 -6.66 11.48
N ARG A 70 -0.30 -7.50 10.94
CA ARG A 70 -1.75 -7.57 11.21
C ARG A 70 -2.16 -9.04 11.15
N PRO A 71 -2.39 -9.71 12.28
CA PRO A 71 -2.81 -11.10 12.24
C PRO A 71 -4.00 -11.31 11.27
N PRO A 72 -3.96 -12.38 10.45
CA PRO A 72 -2.94 -13.43 10.43
C PRO A 72 -1.70 -13.14 9.58
N HIS A 73 -1.52 -11.94 9.05
CA HIS A 73 -0.48 -11.60 8.06
C HIS A 73 0.69 -10.80 8.63
N THR A 74 1.87 -11.03 8.06
CA THR A 74 3.04 -10.15 8.16
C THR A 74 3.41 -9.68 6.75
N LEU A 75 3.36 -8.36 6.51
CA LEU A 75 3.78 -7.77 5.24
C LEU A 75 5.27 -7.45 5.28
N VAL A 76 6.01 -7.85 4.26
CA VAL A 76 7.30 -7.25 3.92
C VAL A 76 7.01 -5.98 3.11
N LEU A 77 6.97 -4.84 3.83
CA LEU A 77 6.65 -3.53 3.24
C LEU A 77 7.76 -3.04 2.32
N ARG A 78 9.00 -3.20 2.76
CA ARG A 78 10.20 -2.81 2.02
C ARG A 78 11.33 -3.81 2.25
N ILE A 79 12.07 -4.10 1.19
CA ILE A 79 13.35 -4.80 1.27
C ILE A 79 14.30 -4.18 0.26
N ALA A 80 15.50 -3.84 0.69
CA ALA A 80 16.52 -3.28 -0.17
C ALA A 80 17.92 -3.71 0.25
N VAL A 81 18.82 -3.80 -0.73
CA VAL A 81 20.26 -4.01 -0.55
C VAL A 81 20.96 -2.88 -1.27
N HIS A 82 21.99 -2.32 -0.63
CA HIS A 82 22.82 -1.26 -1.21
C HIS A 82 23.35 -1.69 -2.60
N PRO A 83 23.38 -0.81 -3.62
CA PRO A 83 23.80 -1.17 -4.98
C PRO A 83 25.16 -1.93 -5.04
N ASP A 84 26.16 -1.52 -4.28
CA ASP A 84 27.49 -2.16 -4.26
C ASP A 84 27.52 -3.53 -3.57
N HIS A 85 26.41 -3.90 -2.93
CA HIS A 85 26.29 -5.16 -2.18
C HIS A 85 25.24 -6.10 -2.76
N LEU A 86 24.73 -5.82 -3.96
CA LEU A 86 23.78 -6.69 -4.67
C LEU A 86 24.39 -8.06 -4.98
N CYS A 87 23.53 -9.05 -5.19
CA CYS A 87 23.88 -10.43 -5.57
C CYS A 87 24.81 -11.18 -4.60
N LYS A 88 24.99 -10.66 -3.36
CA LYS A 88 25.79 -11.31 -2.29
C LYS A 88 24.94 -12.11 -1.30
N GLY A 89 23.66 -12.35 -1.60
CA GLY A 89 22.75 -13.16 -0.78
C GLY A 89 22.04 -12.41 0.37
N HIS A 90 22.29 -11.12 0.58
CA HIS A 90 21.72 -10.34 1.69
C HIS A 90 20.18 -10.35 1.71
N GLY A 91 19.54 -10.11 0.56
CA GLY A 91 18.07 -10.12 0.46
C GLY A 91 17.47 -11.47 0.83
N ARG A 92 18.05 -12.56 0.29
CA ARG A 92 17.63 -13.93 0.63
C ARG A 92 17.79 -14.22 2.11
N HIS A 93 18.93 -13.86 2.71
CA HIS A 93 19.17 -14.07 4.13
C HIS A 93 18.14 -13.34 5.01
N MET A 94 17.82 -12.09 4.68
CA MET A 94 16.81 -11.31 5.42
C MET A 94 15.43 -11.94 5.35
N LEU A 95 14.96 -12.34 4.16
CA LEU A 95 13.66 -12.99 3.99
C LEU A 95 13.58 -14.34 4.72
N THR A 96 14.59 -15.19 4.57
CA THR A 96 14.60 -16.51 5.24
C THR A 96 14.71 -16.38 6.76
N SER A 97 15.46 -15.38 7.26
CA SER A 97 15.54 -15.12 8.71
C SER A 97 14.23 -14.60 9.29
N LEU A 98 13.53 -13.72 8.55
CA LEU A 98 12.19 -13.27 8.95
C LEU A 98 11.21 -14.45 8.98
N SER A 99 11.20 -15.28 7.94
CA SER A 99 10.36 -16.48 7.86
C SER A 99 10.60 -17.41 9.04
N ALA A 100 11.85 -17.77 9.32
CA ALA A 100 12.21 -18.62 10.45
C ALA A 100 11.78 -18.05 11.80
N LYS A 101 11.89 -16.74 12.00
CA LYS A 101 11.41 -16.08 13.22
C LYS A 101 9.90 -16.15 13.36
N LEU A 102 9.16 -15.92 12.28
CA LEU A 102 7.70 -15.88 12.30
C LEU A 102 7.07 -17.27 12.35
N ALA A 103 7.76 -18.30 11.92
CA ALA A 103 7.35 -19.69 12.14
C ALA A 103 7.19 -20.04 13.64
N ILE A 104 7.93 -19.32 14.50
CA ILE A 104 7.87 -19.54 15.97
C ILE A 104 6.98 -18.50 16.64
N LEU A 105 7.09 -17.23 16.23
CA LEU A 105 6.48 -16.10 16.95
C LEU A 105 5.22 -15.54 16.27
N GLY A 106 4.92 -15.99 15.03
CA GLY A 106 3.79 -15.53 14.23
C GLY A 106 3.73 -14.01 13.99
N PRO A 107 2.78 -13.55 13.21
CA PRO A 107 1.87 -14.28 12.33
C PRO A 107 2.60 -15.00 11.18
N PRO A 108 2.19 -16.23 10.84
CA PRO A 108 2.93 -17.07 9.90
C PRO A 108 2.70 -16.75 8.42
N HIS A 109 1.58 -16.12 8.07
CA HIS A 109 1.29 -15.76 6.67
C HIS A 109 2.11 -14.54 6.28
N LEU A 110 3.08 -14.75 5.39
CA LEU A 110 3.96 -13.71 4.88
C LEU A 110 3.43 -13.20 3.55
N VAL A 111 3.30 -11.90 3.40
CA VAL A 111 2.84 -11.26 2.16
C VAL A 111 3.80 -10.12 1.76
N ALA A 112 3.86 -9.82 0.46
CA ALA A 112 4.55 -8.64 -0.06
C ALA A 112 3.86 -8.16 -1.33
N GLU A 113 4.02 -6.88 -1.66
CA GLU A 113 3.52 -6.26 -2.89
C GLU A 113 4.71 -5.77 -3.70
N ILE A 114 4.84 -6.27 -4.93
CA ILE A 114 6.02 -6.05 -5.77
C ILE A 114 5.58 -5.42 -7.09
N PRO A 115 6.16 -4.28 -7.53
CA PRO A 115 5.91 -3.76 -8.86
C PRO A 115 6.16 -4.84 -9.92
N ALA A 116 5.22 -5.07 -10.82
CA ALA A 116 5.28 -6.16 -11.81
C ALA A 116 6.53 -6.10 -12.70
N GLY A 117 7.02 -4.88 -12.97
CA GLY A 117 8.26 -4.64 -13.72
C GLY A 117 9.55 -4.86 -12.92
N ASN A 118 9.49 -5.09 -11.60
CA ASN A 118 10.68 -5.30 -10.78
C ASN A 118 11.12 -6.78 -10.82
N ALA A 119 11.72 -7.18 -11.94
CA ALA A 119 12.18 -8.56 -12.15
C ALA A 119 13.19 -9.04 -11.07
N PRO A 120 14.17 -8.24 -10.60
CA PRO A 120 15.07 -8.66 -9.53
C PRO A 120 14.34 -8.97 -8.21
N ALA A 121 13.37 -8.15 -7.81
CA ALA A 121 12.58 -8.41 -6.61
C ALA A 121 11.74 -9.68 -6.78
N ARG A 122 11.03 -9.84 -7.89
CA ARG A 122 10.24 -11.04 -8.17
C ARG A 122 11.11 -12.32 -8.14
N ALA A 123 12.30 -12.28 -8.73
CA ALA A 123 13.24 -13.40 -8.67
C ALA A 123 13.70 -13.71 -7.24
N LEU A 124 13.96 -12.68 -6.43
CA LEU A 124 14.34 -12.84 -5.02
C LEU A 124 13.24 -13.53 -4.22
N PHE A 125 12.00 -13.08 -4.33
CA PHE A 125 10.87 -13.67 -3.61
C PHE A 125 10.59 -15.09 -4.09
N ASN A 126 10.62 -15.34 -5.40
CA ASN A 126 10.42 -16.67 -5.99
C ASN A 126 11.47 -17.69 -5.49
N VAL A 127 12.76 -17.34 -5.48
CA VAL A 127 13.84 -18.23 -4.99
C VAL A 127 13.74 -18.49 -3.48
N CYS A 128 13.02 -17.65 -2.74
CA CYS A 128 12.68 -17.84 -1.33
C CYS A 128 11.35 -18.62 -1.12
N GLY A 129 10.75 -19.17 -2.20
CA GLY A 129 9.56 -20.01 -2.11
C GLY A 129 8.23 -19.24 -2.06
N TRP A 130 8.24 -17.94 -2.33
CA TRP A 130 7.03 -17.13 -2.39
C TRP A 130 6.31 -17.33 -3.73
N ARG A 131 4.98 -17.27 -3.70
CA ARG A 131 4.13 -17.44 -4.89
C ARG A 131 3.29 -16.21 -5.14
N GLU A 132 3.07 -15.91 -6.42
CA GLU A 132 2.15 -14.84 -6.81
C GLU A 132 0.71 -15.31 -6.60
N GLU A 133 -0.10 -14.49 -5.93
CA GLU A 133 -1.50 -14.83 -5.61
C GLU A 133 -2.48 -13.78 -6.15
N ARG A 134 -2.06 -12.52 -6.20
CA ARG A 134 -2.95 -11.40 -6.51
C ARG A 134 -2.29 -10.40 -7.45
N THR A 135 -3.13 -9.64 -8.11
CA THR A 135 -2.69 -8.52 -8.95
C THR A 135 -3.37 -7.26 -8.46
N TYR A 136 -2.61 -6.19 -8.40
CA TYR A 136 -3.09 -4.86 -8.12
C TYR A 136 -2.71 -3.94 -9.27
N VAL A 137 -3.53 -2.93 -9.55
CA VAL A 137 -3.31 -1.98 -10.64
C VAL A 137 -3.36 -0.55 -10.12
N ASP A 138 -2.62 0.32 -10.80
CA ASP A 138 -2.57 1.74 -10.48
C ASP A 138 -3.20 2.52 -11.64
N PHE A 139 -4.05 3.46 -11.30
CA PHE A 139 -4.73 4.33 -12.25
C PHE A 139 -4.45 5.80 -11.97
N ILE A 140 -4.50 6.60 -13.03
CA ILE A 140 -4.48 8.05 -12.95
C ILE A 140 -5.64 8.63 -13.78
N ALA A 141 -6.26 9.65 -13.24
CA ALA A 141 -7.30 10.41 -13.94
C ALA A 141 -6.72 11.70 -14.50
N GLU A 142 -6.08 11.60 -15.67
CA GLU A 142 -5.54 12.77 -16.39
C GLU A 142 -6.60 13.49 -17.22
N SER A 143 -7.63 12.77 -17.66
CA SER A 143 -8.66 13.23 -18.60
C SER A 143 -10.04 13.42 -17.99
N LEU A 144 -10.19 13.30 -16.67
CA LEU A 144 -11.48 13.59 -16.04
C LEU A 144 -11.80 15.07 -16.21
N VAL A 145 -12.85 15.35 -17.00
CA VAL A 145 -13.38 16.73 -17.11
C VAL A 145 -14.05 17.06 -15.78
N PRO A 146 -13.53 18.04 -15.02
CA PRO A 146 -14.15 18.45 -13.77
C PRO A 146 -15.58 18.93 -14.01
N SER A 147 -16.54 18.44 -13.24
CA SER A 147 -17.93 18.86 -13.33
C SER A 147 -18.52 18.99 -11.94
N PRO A 148 -19.20 20.10 -11.63
CA PRO A 148 -19.92 20.21 -10.38
C PRO A 148 -21.04 19.17 -10.38
N ALA A 149 -21.24 18.52 -9.22
CA ALA A 149 -22.40 17.68 -9.02
C ALA A 149 -23.66 18.53 -8.80
N PRO A 150 -24.84 18.01 -9.12
CA PRO A 150 -26.10 18.65 -8.73
C PRO A 150 -26.13 18.92 -7.22
N PRO A 151 -26.71 20.07 -6.80
CA PRO A 151 -26.82 20.40 -5.38
C PRO A 151 -27.51 19.29 -4.58
N GLY A 152 -26.94 18.93 -3.43
CA GLY A 152 -27.50 17.93 -2.52
C GLY A 152 -27.25 16.46 -2.91
N LEU A 153 -26.66 16.18 -4.08
CA LEU A 153 -26.38 14.81 -4.50
C LEU A 153 -25.07 14.26 -3.91
N VAL A 154 -24.03 15.09 -3.85
CA VAL A 154 -22.73 14.70 -3.26
C VAL A 154 -22.63 15.24 -1.85
N VAL A 155 -22.47 14.34 -0.90
CA VAL A 155 -22.36 14.66 0.53
C VAL A 155 -20.95 14.35 1.05
N PRO A 156 -20.40 15.20 1.93
CA PRO A 156 -19.16 14.87 2.62
C PRO A 156 -19.43 13.74 3.62
N VAL A 157 -18.48 12.82 3.72
CA VAL A 157 -18.51 11.68 4.65
C VAL A 157 -17.15 11.49 5.28
N THR A 158 -17.13 10.89 6.47
CA THR A 158 -15.91 10.49 7.17
C THR A 158 -15.66 8.98 7.01
N VAL A 159 -14.51 8.51 7.46
CA VAL A 159 -14.26 7.06 7.52
C VAL A 159 -15.25 6.37 8.46
N ASP A 160 -15.59 7.02 9.58
CA ASP A 160 -16.51 6.47 10.58
C ASP A 160 -17.93 6.32 10.02
N ASP A 161 -18.39 7.24 9.15
CA ASP A 161 -19.70 7.12 8.46
C ASP A 161 -19.74 5.92 7.48
N LEU A 162 -18.60 5.49 6.97
CA LEU A 162 -18.50 4.42 5.97
C LEU A 162 -18.15 3.04 6.56
N VAL A 163 -17.84 2.96 7.86
CA VAL A 163 -17.29 1.75 8.49
C VAL A 163 -18.12 0.51 8.18
N ASP A 164 -19.44 0.57 8.33
CA ASP A 164 -20.30 -0.62 8.22
C ASP A 164 -20.97 -0.75 6.85
N ILE A 165 -20.86 0.26 5.98
CA ILE A 165 -21.58 0.32 4.70
C ILE A 165 -20.71 0.29 3.46
N ALA A 166 -19.50 0.85 3.51
CA ALA A 166 -18.67 1.04 2.32
C ALA A 166 -17.17 0.74 2.51
N LEU A 167 -16.69 0.51 3.74
CA LEU A 167 -15.33 0.03 3.92
C LEU A 167 -15.22 -1.46 3.58
N PRO A 168 -14.06 -1.90 3.04
CA PRO A 168 -13.86 -3.30 2.72
C PRO A 168 -13.98 -4.19 3.96
N ALA A 169 -14.43 -5.43 3.78
CA ALA A 169 -14.37 -6.45 4.83
C ALA A 169 -12.92 -6.66 5.29
N ALA A 170 -12.73 -7.17 6.50
CA ALA A 170 -11.39 -7.33 7.08
C ALA A 170 -10.48 -8.28 6.29
N ASP A 171 -11.07 -9.27 5.62
CA ASP A 171 -10.45 -10.31 4.79
C ASP A 171 -10.53 -10.02 3.29
N ALA A 172 -11.10 -8.88 2.88
CA ALA A 172 -11.20 -8.51 1.48
C ALA A 172 -9.81 -8.48 0.80
N PRO A 173 -9.71 -8.93 -0.47
CA PRO A 173 -8.45 -8.98 -1.21
C PRO A 173 -8.00 -7.57 -1.62
N ARG A 174 -7.42 -6.85 -0.69
CA ARG A 174 -6.94 -5.47 -0.86
C ARG A 174 -5.43 -5.40 -0.73
N SER A 175 -4.81 -4.44 -1.40
CA SER A 175 -3.44 -4.05 -1.06
C SER A 175 -3.39 -3.53 0.37
N TRP A 176 -2.24 -3.64 1.04
CA TRP A 176 -2.11 -3.29 2.46
C TRP A 176 -2.54 -1.86 2.76
N ASN A 177 -2.27 -0.96 1.84
CA ASN A 177 -2.65 0.45 1.96
C ASN A 177 -4.16 0.69 1.87
N ARG A 178 -4.91 -0.23 1.27
CA ARG A 178 -6.36 -0.13 1.02
C ARG A 178 -7.19 -1.03 1.93
N THR A 179 -6.56 -1.75 2.85
CA THR A 179 -7.28 -2.56 3.84
C THR A 179 -8.06 -1.69 4.82
N ARG A 180 -9.18 -2.22 5.33
CA ARG A 180 -9.99 -1.57 6.38
C ARG A 180 -9.13 -1.03 7.54
N ALA A 181 -8.15 -1.81 8.01
CA ALA A 181 -7.28 -1.41 9.10
C ALA A 181 -6.43 -0.18 8.77
N THR A 182 -5.90 -0.07 7.54
CA THR A 182 -5.15 1.12 7.13
C THR A 182 -6.06 2.33 7.03
N LEU A 183 -7.26 2.18 6.47
CA LEU A 183 -8.22 3.28 6.35
C LEU A 183 -8.63 3.82 7.73
N LEU A 184 -8.91 2.92 8.68
CA LEU A 184 -9.22 3.31 10.06
C LEU A 184 -8.03 4.00 10.76
N ASN A 185 -6.80 3.51 10.57
CA ASN A 185 -5.61 4.13 11.15
C ASN A 185 -5.32 5.52 10.55
N ARG A 186 -5.82 5.82 9.35
CA ARG A 186 -5.66 7.10 8.64
C ARG A 186 -6.88 8.02 8.76
N LYS A 187 -7.91 7.65 9.48
CA LYS A 187 -9.22 8.33 9.46
C LYS A 187 -9.15 9.84 9.65
N GLU A 188 -8.26 10.32 10.51
CA GLU A 188 -8.07 11.77 10.77
C GLU A 188 -7.49 12.56 9.57
N ARG A 189 -6.94 11.86 8.59
CA ARG A 189 -6.31 12.44 7.39
C ARG A 189 -7.13 12.23 6.13
N LEU A 190 -8.11 11.34 6.18
CA LEU A 190 -8.93 11.00 5.04
C LEU A 190 -10.16 11.90 4.99
N SER A 191 -10.36 12.53 3.86
CA SER A 191 -11.62 13.16 3.49
C SER A 191 -12.45 12.18 2.66
N GLY A 192 -13.78 12.30 2.74
CA GLY A 192 -14.64 11.44 1.96
C GLY A 192 -15.78 12.21 1.29
N LEU A 193 -16.25 11.66 0.18
CA LEU A 193 -17.45 12.07 -0.52
C LEU A 193 -18.28 10.84 -0.85
N ALA A 194 -19.61 11.01 -0.86
CA ALA A 194 -20.53 9.93 -1.22
C ALA A 194 -21.72 10.46 -2.01
N ILE A 195 -22.31 9.56 -2.80
CA ILE A 195 -23.64 9.73 -3.43
C ILE A 195 -24.55 8.70 -2.81
N ALA A 196 -25.68 9.16 -2.27
CA ALA A 196 -26.71 8.32 -1.68
C ALA A 196 -28.02 8.43 -2.47
N ALA A 197 -28.69 7.30 -2.68
CA ALA A 197 -30.05 7.23 -3.20
C ALA A 197 -30.95 6.54 -2.16
N GLY A 198 -31.82 7.34 -1.51
CA GLY A 198 -32.66 6.84 -0.42
C GLY A 198 -31.82 6.42 0.80
N GLU A 199 -32.00 5.17 1.23
CA GLU A 199 -31.26 4.59 2.38
C GLU A 199 -29.96 3.87 1.98
N SER A 200 -29.63 3.78 0.68
CA SER A 200 -28.46 3.11 0.17
C SER A 200 -27.39 4.09 -0.32
N LEU A 201 -26.15 3.66 -0.27
CA LEU A 201 -25.00 4.42 -0.76
C LEU A 201 -24.64 3.90 -2.15
N ASP A 202 -24.83 4.73 -3.20
CA ASP A 202 -24.54 4.33 -4.57
C ASP A 202 -23.04 4.31 -4.88
N ALA A 203 -22.30 5.30 -4.38
CA ALA A 203 -20.85 5.35 -4.50
C ALA A 203 -20.23 6.16 -3.37
N SER A 204 -18.99 5.82 -3.01
CA SER A 204 -18.17 6.60 -2.09
C SER A 204 -16.71 6.63 -2.49
N VAL A 205 -16.00 7.68 -2.06
CA VAL A 205 -14.56 7.83 -2.22
C VAL A 205 -13.96 8.34 -0.93
N LEU A 206 -12.81 7.73 -0.51
CA LEU A 206 -11.94 8.28 0.52
C LEU A 206 -10.62 8.71 -0.12
N TYR A 207 -10.18 9.92 0.19
CA TYR A 207 -9.01 10.51 -0.45
C TYR A 207 -8.21 11.40 0.51
N THR A 208 -6.97 11.70 0.10
CA THR A 208 -6.15 12.77 0.67
C THR A 208 -5.66 13.68 -0.44
N ARG A 209 -5.51 14.95 -0.13
CA ARG A 209 -4.73 15.87 -0.97
C ARG A 209 -3.27 15.77 -0.55
N GLU A 210 -2.39 15.32 -1.42
CA GLU A 210 -0.97 15.13 -1.13
C GLU A 210 -0.15 16.40 -1.42
N ASP A 211 -0.50 17.10 -2.51
CA ASP A 211 0.08 18.37 -2.92
C ASP A 211 -0.94 19.21 -3.71
N GLU A 212 -0.49 20.30 -4.34
CA GLU A 212 -1.39 21.20 -5.09
C GLU A 212 -2.07 20.51 -6.28
N ASP A 213 -1.40 19.51 -6.90
CA ASP A 213 -1.85 18.86 -8.13
C ASP A 213 -2.26 17.39 -7.95
N ARG A 214 -2.11 16.81 -6.75
CA ARG A 214 -2.29 15.38 -6.54
C ARG A 214 -3.28 15.04 -5.46
N ILE A 215 -4.28 14.25 -5.83
CA ILE A 215 -5.30 13.67 -4.97
C ILE A 215 -5.08 12.15 -4.95
N ALA A 216 -4.69 11.60 -3.80
CA ALA A 216 -4.57 10.16 -3.65
C ALA A 216 -5.90 9.57 -3.18
N ILE A 217 -6.42 8.60 -3.94
CA ILE A 217 -7.66 7.88 -3.63
C ILE A 217 -7.32 6.57 -2.92
N TRP A 218 -7.78 6.43 -1.69
CA TRP A 218 -7.49 5.31 -0.80
C TRP A 218 -8.58 4.25 -0.75
N ASN A 219 -9.83 4.61 -1.02
CA ASN A 219 -10.93 3.66 -1.12
C ASN A 219 -11.93 4.15 -2.17
N LEU A 220 -12.47 3.22 -2.90
CA LEU A 220 -13.62 3.40 -3.78
C LEU A 220 -14.65 2.33 -3.43
N SER A 221 -15.91 2.72 -3.44
CA SER A 221 -17.01 1.79 -3.31
C SER A 221 -18.13 2.22 -4.25
N MET A 222 -18.82 1.26 -4.83
CA MET A 222 -20.01 1.50 -5.65
C MET A 222 -20.97 0.33 -5.52
N THR A 223 -22.26 0.59 -5.70
CA THR A 223 -23.24 -0.49 -5.88
C THR A 223 -22.99 -1.21 -7.22
N PRO A 224 -23.16 -2.54 -7.29
CA PRO A 224 -23.03 -3.26 -8.55
C PRO A 224 -24.02 -2.74 -9.62
N GLY A 225 -23.53 -2.69 -10.88
CA GLY A 225 -24.34 -2.33 -12.04
C GLY A 225 -24.19 -0.89 -12.50
N THR A 226 -24.90 -0.56 -13.59
CA THR A 226 -24.75 0.70 -14.32
C THR A 226 -25.10 1.95 -13.50
N GLY A 227 -25.98 1.83 -12.52
CA GLY A 227 -26.31 2.94 -11.60
C GLY A 227 -25.13 3.34 -10.73
N GLY A 228 -24.46 2.36 -10.11
CA GLY A 228 -23.26 2.58 -9.30
C GLY A 228 -22.08 3.09 -10.10
N GLU A 229 -21.86 2.57 -11.32
CA GLU A 229 -20.83 3.05 -12.23
C GLU A 229 -21.05 4.52 -12.61
N ALA A 230 -22.29 4.91 -12.92
CA ALA A 230 -22.64 6.29 -13.23
C ALA A 230 -22.44 7.22 -12.00
N ALA A 231 -22.84 6.76 -10.81
CA ALA A 231 -22.65 7.47 -9.54
C ALA A 231 -21.14 7.63 -9.24
N LEU A 232 -20.33 6.58 -9.39
CA LEU A 232 -18.88 6.66 -9.21
C LEU A 232 -18.25 7.67 -10.19
N GLY A 233 -18.63 7.62 -11.48
CA GLY A 233 -18.15 8.57 -12.48
C GLY A 233 -18.51 10.01 -12.15
N MET A 234 -19.72 10.26 -11.66
CA MET A 234 -20.16 11.60 -11.21
C MET A 234 -19.35 12.04 -9.97
N LEU A 235 -19.14 11.14 -9.02
CA LEU A 235 -18.39 11.41 -7.78
C LEU A 235 -16.92 11.78 -8.07
N LEU A 236 -16.24 11.04 -8.97
CA LEU A 236 -14.88 11.34 -9.35
C LEU A 236 -14.74 12.68 -10.09
N ARG A 237 -15.68 13.04 -10.97
CA ARG A 237 -15.71 14.36 -11.62
C ARG A 237 -15.96 15.48 -10.63
N ALA A 238 -16.86 15.27 -9.67
CA ALA A 238 -17.12 16.23 -8.59
C ALA A 238 -15.89 16.42 -7.69
N LEU A 239 -15.18 15.33 -7.38
CA LEU A 239 -13.92 15.37 -6.65
C LEU A 239 -12.85 16.17 -7.41
N ALA A 240 -12.66 15.90 -8.71
CA ALA A 240 -11.70 16.62 -9.55
C ALA A 240 -12.05 18.11 -9.67
N HIS A 241 -13.34 18.47 -9.70
CA HIS A 241 -13.79 19.86 -9.69
C HIS A 241 -13.52 20.57 -8.37
N ARG A 242 -13.81 19.90 -7.25
CA ARG A 242 -13.67 20.44 -5.88
C ARG A 242 -12.22 20.67 -5.51
N GLU A 243 -11.38 19.66 -5.73
CA GLU A 243 -9.98 19.62 -5.26
C GLU A 243 -8.97 20.13 -6.30
N ARG A 244 -9.38 20.28 -7.57
CA ARG A 244 -8.55 20.81 -8.69
C ARG A 244 -7.20 20.11 -8.82
N GLY A 245 -7.19 18.78 -8.82
CA GLY A 245 -5.97 18.00 -8.94
C GLY A 245 -6.19 16.70 -9.71
N ARG A 246 -5.09 16.04 -10.13
CA ARG A 246 -5.10 14.69 -10.72
C ARG A 246 -5.45 13.68 -9.66
N CYS A 247 -6.41 12.81 -9.93
CA CYS A 247 -6.70 11.69 -9.06
C CYS A 247 -5.75 10.53 -9.37
N VAL A 248 -5.13 9.98 -8.33
CA VAL A 248 -4.26 8.81 -8.41
C VAL A 248 -4.84 7.71 -7.53
N ILE A 249 -4.98 6.52 -8.09
CA ILE A 249 -5.45 5.32 -7.41
C ILE A 249 -4.32 4.30 -7.47
N SER A 250 -3.76 3.92 -6.33
CA SER A 250 -2.69 2.93 -6.28
C SER A 250 -3.15 1.65 -5.61
N GLY A 251 -2.73 0.51 -6.17
CA GLY A 251 -2.93 -0.80 -5.56
C GLY A 251 -4.39 -1.25 -5.50
N ILE A 252 -5.24 -0.88 -6.48
CA ILE A 252 -6.63 -1.32 -6.52
C ILE A 252 -6.72 -2.77 -7.03
N HIS A 253 -7.61 -3.55 -6.45
CA HIS A 253 -7.96 -4.90 -6.87
C HIS A 253 -9.30 -4.90 -7.61
N ASP A 254 -9.49 -5.81 -8.56
CA ASP A 254 -10.72 -5.88 -9.37
C ASP A 254 -12.00 -6.12 -8.53
N ASP A 255 -11.89 -6.77 -7.37
CA ASP A 255 -13.01 -6.90 -6.42
C ASP A 255 -13.39 -5.60 -5.72
N GLU A 256 -12.61 -4.54 -5.84
CA GLU A 256 -12.97 -3.22 -5.33
C GLU A 256 -13.79 -2.45 -6.36
N VAL A 257 -13.18 -2.22 -7.50
CA VAL A 257 -13.82 -1.68 -8.69
C VAL A 257 -13.11 -2.33 -9.89
N PRO A 258 -13.84 -2.98 -10.79
CA PRO A 258 -13.24 -3.60 -11.97
C PRO A 258 -12.42 -2.59 -12.81
N ALA A 259 -11.27 -3.02 -13.26
CA ALA A 259 -10.36 -2.15 -14.03
C ALA A 259 -11.01 -1.59 -15.30
N GLU A 260 -11.93 -2.33 -15.92
CA GLU A 260 -12.70 -1.91 -17.08
C GLU A 260 -13.64 -0.73 -16.76
N VAL A 261 -14.27 -0.72 -15.59
CA VAL A 261 -15.12 0.40 -15.13
C VAL A 261 -14.26 1.67 -15.02
N LEU A 262 -13.10 1.59 -14.37
CA LEU A 262 -12.21 2.74 -14.22
C LEU A 262 -11.73 3.27 -15.58
N ARG A 263 -11.40 2.38 -16.54
CA ARG A 263 -11.08 2.79 -17.91
C ARG A 263 -12.26 3.45 -18.60
N GLY A 264 -13.48 2.89 -18.47
CA GLY A 264 -14.71 3.47 -19.00
C GLY A 264 -15.00 4.86 -18.44
N LEU A 265 -14.58 5.14 -17.21
CA LEU A 265 -14.69 6.46 -16.58
C LEU A 265 -13.56 7.43 -16.96
N GLY A 266 -12.65 7.04 -17.86
CA GLY A 266 -11.57 7.89 -18.37
C GLY A 266 -10.27 7.86 -17.55
N LEU A 267 -10.09 6.85 -16.67
CA LEU A 267 -8.84 6.67 -15.97
C LEU A 267 -7.87 5.85 -16.82
N SER A 268 -6.60 6.25 -16.82
CA SER A 268 -5.50 5.56 -17.50
C SER A 268 -4.76 4.63 -16.53
N LEU A 269 -4.51 3.40 -16.96
CA LEU A 269 -3.68 2.45 -16.22
C LEU A 269 -2.22 2.85 -16.35
N VAL A 270 -1.53 3.06 -15.23
CA VAL A 270 -0.13 3.55 -15.20
C VAL A 270 0.82 2.59 -14.48
N GLY A 271 0.30 1.61 -13.74
CA GLY A 271 1.13 0.68 -13.00
C GLY A 271 0.41 -0.65 -12.72
N LYS A 272 1.21 -1.64 -12.41
CA LYS A 272 0.76 -2.96 -11.96
C LYS A 272 1.73 -3.49 -10.90
N SER A 273 1.20 -4.07 -9.85
CA SER A 273 1.95 -4.82 -8.86
C SER A 273 1.36 -6.21 -8.64
N VAL A 274 2.19 -7.13 -8.16
CA VAL A 274 1.80 -8.48 -7.80
C VAL A 274 1.91 -8.66 -6.30
N GLY A 275 0.86 -9.19 -5.70
CA GLY A 275 0.87 -9.69 -4.34
C GLY A 275 1.47 -11.08 -4.32
N VAL A 276 2.53 -11.25 -3.56
CA VAL A 276 3.19 -12.54 -3.35
C VAL A 276 3.01 -12.99 -1.91
N ALA A 277 2.88 -14.29 -1.68
CA ALA A 277 2.71 -14.86 -0.35
C ALA A 277 3.56 -16.10 -0.12
N SER A 278 3.82 -16.38 1.15
CA SER A 278 4.48 -17.59 1.63
C SER A 278 4.06 -17.88 3.07
N GLU A 279 4.09 -19.15 3.44
CA GLU A 279 4.00 -19.55 4.83
C GLU A 279 5.36 -19.47 5.50
N ALA A 280 5.39 -18.99 6.75
CA ALA A 280 6.61 -18.97 7.54
C ALA A 280 7.10 -20.38 7.84
N GLN A 281 8.37 -20.67 7.55
CA GLN A 281 8.97 -21.98 7.70
C GLN A 281 10.16 -21.92 8.64
N SER A 282 10.26 -22.89 9.55
CA SER A 282 11.47 -23.10 10.33
C SER A 282 12.63 -23.43 9.39
N ARG A 283 13.82 -22.94 9.70
CA ARG A 283 15.03 -23.42 8.99
C ARG A 283 15.20 -24.91 9.30
N ALA A 284 15.22 -25.73 8.26
CA ALA A 284 15.67 -27.12 8.36
C ALA A 284 17.17 -27.19 8.73
#